data_7f472756a2fe5c3aed07cd02bec22586
#
_entry.id   7f472756a2fe5c3aed07cd02bec22586
#
_cell.length_a   1.000
_cell.length_b   1.000
_cell.length_c   1.000
_cell.angle_alpha   90.00
_cell.angle_beta   90.00
_cell.angle_gamma   90.00
#
_symmetry.space_group_name_H-M   'P 1'
#
loop_
_entity.id
_entity.type
_entity.pdbx_description
1 polymer ?
#
loop_
_entity_poly.entity_id
_entity_poly.type
_entity_poly.pdbx_seq_one_letter_code
_entity_poly.pdbx_strand_id
1 'polypeptide(L)'
;MLLELKDITKSFSGVDGDVEVLRGVSLQLEAGQTLALIGESGSGKSTILHISAGLEVPNGGSLHLEGIEINGLGEAERANLRRSEIGIVFQQFNLIPSLTVEANIGFQAALAGRRDKIFESELVEALGLADQLKKYPESLSGGQQQRVAIARALAVRPKLLLADEPTGNLDESTSSAVLTAMLDLVGRTGAALMVVTHSASLAEKMDRRVRLKGGVLL
;
A
#
# COMPACT_ATOMS: atom_id res chain seq x y z
N MET A 1 -12.17 -8.29 11.91
CA MET A 1 -11.80 -6.91 11.59
C MET A 1 -10.28 -6.79 11.60
N LEU A 2 -9.65 -6.43 10.47
CA LEU A 2 -8.21 -6.20 10.42
C LEU A 2 -7.88 -4.72 10.59
N LEU A 3 -8.47 -3.86 9.73
CA LEU A 3 -8.28 -2.40 9.79
C LEU A 3 -9.61 -1.73 10.07
N GLU A 4 -9.64 -0.77 11.00
CA GLU A 4 -10.81 0.02 11.32
C GLU A 4 -10.44 1.49 11.48
N LEU A 5 -11.08 2.34 10.70
CA LEU A 5 -11.07 3.79 10.80
C LEU A 5 -12.45 4.21 11.34
N LYS A 6 -12.50 5.05 12.38
CA LYS A 6 -13.74 5.60 12.93
C LYS A 6 -13.66 7.11 13.00
N ASP A 7 -14.57 7.79 12.31
CA ASP A 7 -14.77 9.24 12.32
C ASP A 7 -13.46 10.03 12.10
N ILE A 8 -12.61 9.53 11.22
CA ILE A 8 -11.29 10.12 10.93
C ILE A 8 -11.46 11.50 10.33
N THR A 9 -10.85 12.50 10.97
CA THR A 9 -10.71 13.86 10.44
C THR A 9 -9.25 14.19 10.21
N LYS A 10 -8.96 14.96 9.16
CA LYS A 10 -7.60 15.44 8.86
C LYS A 10 -7.63 16.79 8.16
N SER A 11 -6.89 17.72 8.70
CA SER A 11 -6.59 19.02 8.09
C SER A 11 -5.08 19.19 7.93
N PHE A 12 -4.68 19.99 6.95
CA PHE A 12 -3.29 20.43 6.75
C PHE A 12 -3.25 21.94 6.75
N SER A 13 -2.26 22.51 7.44
CA SER A 13 -2.04 23.96 7.45
C SER A 13 -1.52 24.44 6.10
N GLY A 14 -2.24 25.34 5.46
CA GLY A 14 -1.90 25.98 4.21
C GLY A 14 -1.60 27.47 4.40
N VAL A 15 -1.11 28.12 3.33
CA VAL A 15 -0.79 29.57 3.34
C VAL A 15 -2.06 30.41 3.56
N ASP A 16 -3.19 29.96 3.03
CA ASP A 16 -4.48 30.66 3.09
C ASP A 16 -5.40 30.12 4.21
N GLY A 17 -4.86 29.37 5.18
CA GLY A 17 -5.60 28.74 6.26
C GLY A 17 -5.58 27.21 6.19
N ASP A 18 -6.20 26.56 7.19
CA ASP A 18 -6.26 25.12 7.25
C ASP A 18 -7.21 24.54 6.18
N VAL A 19 -6.73 23.53 5.46
CA VAL A 19 -7.50 22.80 4.46
C VAL A 19 -7.95 21.47 5.07
N GLU A 20 -9.26 21.34 5.30
CA GLU A 20 -9.86 20.11 5.79
C GLU A 20 -9.97 19.09 4.64
N VAL A 21 -9.19 18.00 4.73
CA VAL A 21 -9.09 16.96 3.71
C VAL A 21 -10.00 15.77 4.01
N LEU A 22 -10.14 15.39 5.28
CA LEU A 22 -11.03 14.31 5.72
C LEU A 22 -12.01 14.83 6.78
N ARG A 23 -13.29 14.43 6.64
CA ARG A 23 -14.44 14.97 7.37
C ARG A 23 -15.27 13.87 8.02
N GLY A 24 -14.67 13.09 8.95
CA GLY A 24 -15.36 12.00 9.63
C GLY A 24 -15.45 10.72 8.80
N VAL A 25 -14.33 10.28 8.25
CA VAL A 25 -14.27 9.06 7.45
C VAL A 25 -14.28 7.84 8.35
N SER A 26 -15.25 6.93 8.12
CA SER A 26 -15.32 5.61 8.78
C SER A 26 -15.23 4.50 7.75
N LEU A 27 -14.25 3.60 7.89
CA LEU A 27 -13.93 2.53 6.96
C LEU A 27 -13.49 1.29 7.72
N GLN A 28 -13.89 0.13 7.22
CA GLN A 28 -13.50 -1.16 7.79
C GLN A 28 -12.98 -2.09 6.68
N LEU A 29 -11.96 -2.89 7.00
CA LEU A 29 -11.40 -3.91 6.11
C LEU A 29 -11.16 -5.19 6.91
N GLU A 30 -11.69 -6.31 6.41
CA GLU A 30 -11.49 -7.63 7.01
C GLU A 30 -10.16 -8.26 6.56
N ALA A 31 -9.68 -9.24 7.31
CA ALA A 31 -8.52 -10.03 6.89
C ALA A 31 -8.81 -10.75 5.56
N GLY A 32 -7.84 -10.73 4.65
CA GLY A 32 -7.95 -11.32 3.32
C GLY A 32 -8.90 -10.62 2.35
N GLN A 33 -9.59 -9.54 2.78
CA GLN A 33 -10.49 -8.76 1.92
C GLN A 33 -9.70 -7.77 1.04
N THR A 34 -10.19 -7.54 -0.17
CA THR A 34 -9.66 -6.50 -1.07
C THR A 34 -10.64 -5.32 -1.19
N LEU A 35 -10.12 -4.09 -1.09
CA LEU A 35 -10.90 -2.85 -1.13
C LEU A 35 -10.29 -1.86 -2.11
N ALA A 36 -11.09 -1.32 -3.02
CA ALA A 36 -10.74 -0.15 -3.80
C ALA A 36 -11.32 1.13 -3.19
N LEU A 37 -10.46 2.07 -2.88
CA LEU A 37 -10.83 3.44 -2.54
C LEU A 37 -10.70 4.32 -3.79
N ILE A 38 -11.84 4.74 -4.33
CA ILE A 38 -11.93 5.51 -5.57
C ILE A 38 -12.35 6.96 -5.29
N GLY A 39 -12.00 7.89 -6.16
CA GLY A 39 -12.40 9.30 -6.04
C GLY A 39 -11.54 10.20 -6.93
N GLU A 40 -11.92 11.45 -7.03
CA GLU A 40 -11.19 12.45 -7.83
C GLU A 40 -9.80 12.76 -7.24
N SER A 41 -8.91 13.33 -8.06
CA SER A 41 -7.62 13.84 -7.57
C SER A 41 -7.85 14.87 -6.45
N GLY A 42 -7.05 14.83 -5.40
CA GLY A 42 -7.19 15.73 -4.26
C GLY A 42 -8.34 15.42 -3.30
N SER A 43 -9.11 14.35 -3.49
CA SER A 43 -10.22 14.01 -2.60
C SER A 43 -9.82 13.48 -1.21
N GLY A 44 -8.52 13.20 -0.96
CA GLY A 44 -8.00 12.70 0.31
C GLY A 44 -7.70 11.19 0.36
N LYS A 45 -7.73 10.49 -0.80
CA LYS A 45 -7.48 9.03 -0.86
C LYS A 45 -6.11 8.62 -0.31
N SER A 46 -5.04 9.27 -0.80
CA SER A 46 -3.68 9.00 -0.31
C SER A 46 -3.54 9.38 1.17
N THR A 47 -4.27 10.38 1.65
CA THR A 47 -4.32 10.72 3.08
C THR A 47 -4.91 9.58 3.91
N ILE A 48 -6.01 8.96 3.47
CA ILE A 48 -6.58 7.76 4.14
C ILE A 48 -5.55 6.63 4.13
N LEU A 49 -4.89 6.38 3.01
CA LEU A 49 -3.86 5.35 2.90
C LEU A 49 -2.69 5.63 3.86
N HIS A 50 -2.17 6.86 3.90
CA HIS A 50 -1.07 7.25 4.79
C HIS A 50 -1.46 7.16 6.27
N ILE A 51 -2.69 7.53 6.62
CA ILE A 51 -3.23 7.31 7.98
C ILE A 51 -3.28 5.81 8.29
N SER A 52 -3.84 5.00 7.38
CA SER A 52 -3.91 3.54 7.53
C SER A 52 -2.54 2.87 7.67
N ALA A 53 -1.50 3.47 7.07
CA ALA A 53 -0.11 3.04 7.19
C ALA A 53 0.58 3.52 8.49
N GLY A 54 -0.08 4.37 9.29
CA GLY A 54 0.55 5.05 10.42
C GLY A 54 1.67 6.02 10.01
N LEU A 55 1.70 6.47 8.75
CA LEU A 55 2.59 7.52 8.24
C LEU A 55 2.09 8.91 8.63
N GLU A 56 0.76 9.08 8.68
CA GLU A 56 0.09 10.30 9.11
C GLU A 56 -0.77 10.01 10.34
N VAL A 57 -0.85 10.99 11.24
CA VAL A 57 -1.75 10.95 12.41
C VAL A 57 -2.99 11.77 12.08
N PRO A 58 -4.20 11.24 12.28
CA PRO A 58 -5.43 12.01 12.10
C PRO A 58 -5.55 13.11 13.17
N ASN A 59 -6.35 14.16 12.89
CA ASN A 59 -6.64 15.19 13.88
C ASN A 59 -7.74 14.74 14.85
N GLY A 60 -8.63 13.82 14.42
CA GLY A 60 -9.68 13.25 15.25
C GLY A 60 -10.09 11.88 14.74
N GLY A 61 -10.92 11.20 15.51
CA GLY A 61 -11.32 9.82 15.28
C GLY A 61 -10.32 8.81 15.80
N SER A 62 -10.50 7.53 15.47
CA SER A 62 -9.61 6.45 15.89
C SER A 62 -9.27 5.50 14.76
N LEU A 63 -8.03 5.02 14.75
CA LEU A 63 -7.50 4.03 13.83
C LEU A 63 -7.04 2.80 14.60
N HIS A 64 -7.56 1.63 14.21
CA HIS A 64 -7.17 0.35 14.80
C HIS A 64 -6.66 -0.63 13.75
N LEU A 65 -5.60 -1.35 14.06
CA LEU A 65 -5.11 -2.51 13.32
C LEU A 65 -5.17 -3.72 14.24
N GLU A 66 -5.93 -4.75 13.87
CA GLU A 66 -6.17 -5.94 14.72
C GLU A 66 -6.67 -5.58 16.14
N GLY A 67 -7.48 -4.55 16.27
CA GLY A 67 -7.99 -4.08 17.55
C GLY A 67 -7.02 -3.24 18.38
N ILE A 68 -5.78 -3.06 17.93
CA ILE A 68 -4.80 -2.18 18.57
C ILE A 68 -4.96 -0.77 18.04
N GLU A 69 -5.19 0.20 18.90
CA GLU A 69 -5.27 1.60 18.52
C GLU A 69 -3.90 2.16 18.12
N ILE A 70 -3.81 2.72 16.90
CA ILE A 70 -2.56 3.23 16.34
C ILE A 70 -2.34 4.71 16.65
N ASN A 71 -3.40 5.49 16.82
CA ASN A 71 -3.30 6.95 17.02
C ASN A 71 -2.42 7.32 18.22
N GLY A 72 -2.53 6.57 19.31
CA GLY A 72 -1.77 6.81 20.54
C GLY A 72 -0.32 6.31 20.52
N LEU A 73 0.08 5.57 19.48
CA LEU A 73 1.42 5.02 19.39
C LEU A 73 2.46 6.09 19.07
N GLY A 74 3.64 5.95 19.66
CA GLY A 74 4.83 6.72 19.29
C GLY A 74 5.34 6.36 17.89
N GLU A 75 6.18 7.23 17.30
CA GLU A 75 6.70 6.99 15.94
C GLU A 75 7.48 5.67 15.82
N ALA A 76 8.23 5.30 16.85
CA ALA A 76 8.98 4.02 16.87
C ALA A 76 8.05 2.81 16.78
N GLU A 77 6.90 2.85 17.45
CA GLU A 77 5.91 1.77 17.45
C GLU A 77 5.18 1.70 16.10
N ARG A 78 4.78 2.85 15.53
CA ARG A 78 4.21 2.91 14.17
C ARG A 78 5.21 2.43 13.12
N ALA A 79 6.50 2.78 13.25
CA ALA A 79 7.56 2.28 12.38
C ALA A 79 7.71 0.75 12.48
N ASN A 80 7.54 0.17 13.67
CA ASN A 80 7.52 -1.29 13.85
C ASN A 80 6.35 -1.95 13.12
N LEU A 81 5.14 -1.38 13.19
CA LEU A 81 3.99 -1.87 12.42
C LEU A 81 4.25 -1.84 10.92
N ARG A 82 4.77 -0.72 10.39
CA ARG A 82 5.14 -0.60 8.97
C ARG A 82 6.23 -1.57 8.57
N ARG A 83 7.12 -1.91 9.48
CA ARG A 83 8.23 -2.84 9.21
C ARG A 83 7.78 -4.28 9.07
N SER A 84 6.77 -4.72 9.85
CA SER A 84 6.43 -6.13 10.00
C SER A 84 5.00 -6.51 9.56
N GLU A 85 4.02 -5.63 9.75
CA GLU A 85 2.60 -5.95 9.57
C GLU A 85 1.97 -5.26 8.36
N ILE A 86 2.58 -4.15 7.87
CA ILE A 86 2.03 -3.34 6.77
C ILE A 86 3.03 -3.30 5.62
N GLY A 87 2.61 -3.77 4.44
CA GLY A 87 3.31 -3.55 3.19
C GLY A 87 2.76 -2.29 2.49
N ILE A 88 3.65 -1.48 1.90
CA ILE A 88 3.22 -0.29 1.16
C ILE A 88 3.82 -0.32 -0.24
N VAL A 89 2.95 -0.15 -1.24
CA VAL A 89 3.31 0.02 -2.65
C VAL A 89 2.95 1.45 -3.04
N PHE A 90 3.96 2.26 -3.38
CA PHE A 90 3.79 3.66 -3.77
C PHE A 90 3.68 3.82 -5.28
N GLN A 91 3.05 4.89 -5.73
CA GLN A 91 2.98 5.26 -7.13
C GLN A 91 4.37 5.49 -7.75
N GLN A 92 5.31 6.06 -7.02
CA GLN A 92 6.70 6.35 -7.44
C GLN A 92 7.68 5.22 -7.09
N PHE A 93 7.25 3.97 -7.01
CA PHE A 93 8.04 2.76 -6.72
C PHE A 93 8.87 2.83 -5.42
N ASN A 94 9.52 3.95 -5.12
CA ASN A 94 10.37 4.21 -3.95
C ASN A 94 11.43 3.11 -3.71
N LEU A 95 12.03 2.59 -4.81
CA LEU A 95 13.13 1.65 -4.72
C LEU A 95 14.39 2.35 -4.21
N ILE A 96 15.23 1.61 -3.51
CA ILE A 96 16.52 2.11 -3.03
C ILE A 96 17.53 2.04 -4.19
N PRO A 97 17.98 3.18 -4.75
CA PRO A 97 18.78 3.19 -5.98
C PRO A 97 20.13 2.48 -5.86
N SER A 98 20.72 2.50 -4.67
CA SER A 98 22.02 1.88 -4.38
C SER A 98 21.95 0.36 -4.13
N LEU A 99 20.76 -0.23 -4.13
CA LEU A 99 20.54 -1.65 -3.94
C LEU A 99 20.15 -2.33 -5.26
N THR A 100 20.64 -3.54 -5.48
CA THR A 100 20.17 -4.40 -6.58
C THR A 100 18.69 -4.76 -6.40
N VAL A 101 18.06 -5.31 -7.43
CA VAL A 101 16.69 -5.83 -7.38
C VAL A 101 16.53 -6.85 -6.25
N GLU A 102 17.42 -7.85 -6.17
CA GLU A 102 17.39 -8.85 -5.09
C GLU A 102 17.47 -8.21 -3.72
N ALA A 103 18.37 -7.24 -3.55
CA ALA A 103 18.53 -6.55 -2.27
C ALA A 103 17.32 -5.67 -1.93
N ASN A 104 16.70 -5.00 -2.92
CA ASN A 104 15.45 -4.25 -2.74
C ASN A 104 14.32 -5.16 -2.28
N ILE A 105 14.13 -6.33 -2.93
CA ILE A 105 13.07 -7.29 -2.57
C ILE A 105 13.20 -7.72 -1.11
N GLY A 106 14.40 -8.15 -0.70
CA GLY A 106 14.64 -8.65 0.67
C GLY A 106 14.79 -7.57 1.74
N PHE A 107 14.80 -6.27 1.37
CA PHE A 107 15.17 -5.18 2.28
C PHE A 107 14.25 -5.07 3.49
N GLN A 108 12.94 -4.97 3.26
CA GLN A 108 11.97 -4.80 4.36
C GLN A 108 11.90 -6.05 5.24
N ALA A 109 11.90 -7.24 4.64
CA ALA A 109 11.92 -8.50 5.38
C ALA A 109 13.20 -8.66 6.24
N ALA A 110 14.35 -8.20 5.72
CA ALA A 110 15.60 -8.18 6.50
C ALA A 110 15.52 -7.24 7.71
N LEU A 111 14.97 -6.02 7.54
CA LEU A 111 14.76 -5.10 8.66
C LEU A 111 13.80 -5.65 9.71
N ALA A 112 12.80 -6.43 9.29
CA ALA A 112 11.87 -7.10 10.20
C ALA A 112 12.45 -8.36 10.87
N GLY A 113 13.64 -8.81 10.47
CA GLY A 113 14.20 -10.10 10.92
C GLY A 113 13.40 -11.32 10.44
N ARG A 114 12.60 -11.17 9.35
CA ARG A 114 11.68 -12.20 8.82
C ARG A 114 12.06 -12.64 7.39
N ARG A 115 13.33 -12.53 7.02
CA ARG A 115 13.77 -12.86 5.68
C ARG A 115 13.57 -14.34 5.35
N ASP A 116 12.83 -14.64 4.32
CA ASP A 116 12.55 -15.97 3.80
C ASP A 116 12.96 -16.07 2.33
N LYS A 117 14.13 -16.67 2.06
CA LYS A 117 14.70 -16.80 0.73
C LYS A 117 13.88 -17.66 -0.22
N ILE A 118 13.14 -18.64 0.30
CA ILE A 118 12.28 -19.50 -0.51
C ILE A 118 11.11 -18.65 -1.01
N PHE A 119 10.46 -17.92 -0.11
CA PHE A 119 9.35 -17.05 -0.46
C PHE A 119 9.80 -15.88 -1.35
N GLU A 120 10.97 -15.27 -1.11
CA GLU A 120 11.55 -14.27 -2.01
C GLU A 120 11.69 -14.83 -3.45
N SER A 121 12.14 -16.10 -3.60
CA SER A 121 12.26 -16.75 -4.92
C SER A 121 10.89 -16.99 -5.57
N GLU A 122 9.88 -17.38 -4.81
CA GLU A 122 8.50 -17.52 -5.31
C GLU A 122 7.94 -16.18 -5.83
N LEU A 123 8.19 -15.08 -5.10
CA LEU A 123 7.81 -13.73 -5.52
C LEU A 123 8.52 -13.32 -6.81
N VAL A 124 9.81 -13.60 -6.90
CA VAL A 124 10.65 -13.31 -8.08
C VAL A 124 10.10 -14.05 -9.31
N GLU A 125 9.77 -15.32 -9.17
CA GLU A 125 9.21 -16.13 -10.25
C GLU A 125 7.83 -15.61 -10.67
N ALA A 126 6.91 -15.43 -9.70
CA ALA A 126 5.54 -14.97 -9.96
C ALA A 126 5.49 -13.58 -10.62
N LEU A 127 6.46 -12.71 -10.34
CA LEU A 127 6.55 -11.37 -10.90
C LEU A 127 7.46 -11.27 -12.13
N GLY A 128 8.05 -12.37 -12.58
CA GLY A 128 8.92 -12.41 -13.77
C GLY A 128 10.18 -11.56 -13.62
N LEU A 129 10.83 -11.63 -12.45
CA LEU A 129 12.01 -10.81 -12.11
C LEU A 129 13.33 -11.58 -12.12
N ALA A 130 13.34 -12.88 -12.46
CA ALA A 130 14.52 -13.74 -12.38
C ALA A 130 15.77 -13.17 -13.07
N ASP A 131 15.61 -12.65 -14.30
CA ASP A 131 16.70 -12.08 -15.10
C ASP A 131 17.10 -10.66 -14.66
N GLN A 132 16.42 -10.09 -13.67
CA GLN A 132 16.63 -8.72 -13.22
C GLN A 132 17.37 -8.61 -11.89
N LEU A 133 17.55 -9.71 -11.15
CA LEU A 133 17.98 -9.73 -9.74
C LEU A 133 19.28 -8.96 -9.46
N LYS A 134 20.24 -8.99 -10.40
CA LYS A 134 21.54 -8.33 -10.27
C LYS A 134 21.56 -6.88 -10.78
N LYS A 135 20.46 -6.42 -11.40
CA LYS A 135 20.36 -5.05 -11.92
C LYS A 135 20.03 -4.07 -10.81
N TYR A 136 20.28 -2.80 -11.09
CA TYR A 136 19.86 -1.68 -10.25
C TYR A 136 18.57 -1.05 -10.79
N PRO A 137 17.78 -0.35 -9.94
CA PRO A 137 16.50 0.23 -10.33
C PRO A 137 16.54 1.07 -11.60
N GLU A 138 17.58 1.85 -11.81
CA GLU A 138 17.76 2.71 -12.98
C GLU A 138 17.81 1.97 -14.33
N SER A 139 18.16 0.68 -14.30
CA SER A 139 18.23 -0.18 -15.49
C SER A 139 16.92 -0.92 -15.79
N LEU A 140 15.84 -0.63 -15.04
CA LEU A 140 14.56 -1.31 -15.15
C LEU A 140 13.52 -0.41 -15.83
N SER A 141 12.61 -1.03 -16.59
CA SER A 141 11.38 -0.34 -17.01
C SER A 141 10.47 0.00 -15.82
N GLY A 142 9.57 0.96 -15.97
CA GLY A 142 8.60 1.31 -14.92
C GLY A 142 7.80 0.11 -14.41
N GLY A 143 7.33 -0.76 -15.31
CA GLY A 143 6.61 -1.98 -14.93
C GLY A 143 7.49 -2.99 -14.16
N GLN A 144 8.79 -3.09 -14.49
CA GLN A 144 9.73 -3.90 -13.73
C GLN A 144 9.98 -3.31 -12.34
N GLN A 145 10.18 -1.98 -12.25
CA GLN A 145 10.34 -1.30 -10.96
C GLN A 145 9.11 -1.49 -10.06
N GLN A 146 7.91 -1.40 -10.62
CA GLN A 146 6.67 -1.63 -9.88
C GLN A 146 6.58 -3.07 -9.37
N ARG A 147 6.93 -4.07 -10.19
CA ARG A 147 6.98 -5.48 -9.74
C ARG A 147 7.98 -5.68 -8.60
N VAL A 148 9.14 -5.03 -8.64
CA VAL A 148 10.11 -5.05 -7.54
C VAL A 148 9.53 -4.42 -6.27
N ALA A 149 8.82 -3.29 -6.38
CA ALA A 149 8.17 -2.63 -5.25
C ALA A 149 7.09 -3.52 -4.60
N ILE A 150 6.29 -4.22 -5.43
CA ILE A 150 5.30 -5.21 -4.97
C ILE A 150 6.00 -6.38 -4.26
N ALA A 151 7.04 -6.96 -4.88
CA ALA A 151 7.80 -8.04 -4.27
C ALA A 151 8.37 -7.65 -2.91
N ARG A 152 8.97 -6.46 -2.79
CA ARG A 152 9.51 -5.92 -1.54
C ARG A 152 8.43 -5.78 -0.47
N ALA A 153 7.26 -5.24 -0.83
CA ALA A 153 6.17 -5.05 0.11
C ALA A 153 5.58 -6.38 0.60
N LEU A 154 5.54 -7.41 -0.26
CA LEU A 154 5.02 -8.74 0.09
C LEU A 154 6.05 -9.64 0.78
N ALA A 155 7.35 -9.40 0.59
CA ALA A 155 8.42 -10.27 1.12
C ALA A 155 8.40 -10.42 2.65
N VAL A 156 7.88 -9.44 3.37
CA VAL A 156 7.71 -9.48 4.83
C VAL A 156 6.46 -10.28 5.26
N ARG A 157 5.63 -10.76 4.33
CA ARG A 157 4.32 -11.39 4.55
C ARG A 157 3.41 -10.48 5.41
N PRO A 158 3.09 -9.27 4.93
CA PRO A 158 2.28 -8.33 5.69
C PRO A 158 0.85 -8.84 5.85
N LYS A 159 0.18 -8.44 6.93
CA LYS A 159 -1.27 -8.67 7.10
C LYS A 159 -2.10 -7.71 6.26
N LEU A 160 -1.59 -6.48 6.06
CA LEU A 160 -2.22 -5.41 5.29
C LEU A 160 -1.26 -4.92 4.20
N LEU A 161 -1.69 -5.01 2.95
CA LEU A 161 -1.02 -4.36 1.83
C LEU A 161 -1.79 -3.10 1.45
N LEU A 162 -1.10 -1.97 1.41
CA LEU A 162 -1.63 -0.67 1.00
C LEU A 162 -0.98 -0.28 -0.31
N ALA A 163 -1.76 0.07 -1.33
CA ALA A 163 -1.24 0.43 -2.64
C ALA A 163 -1.81 1.77 -3.11
N ASP A 164 -0.94 2.76 -3.29
CA ASP A 164 -1.30 4.08 -3.79
C ASP A 164 -1.03 4.15 -5.29
N GLU A 165 -2.09 4.18 -6.09
CA GLU A 165 -2.06 4.25 -7.57
C GLU A 165 -1.02 3.27 -8.18
N PRO A 166 -1.07 1.96 -7.84
CA PRO A 166 0.04 1.03 -8.14
C PRO A 166 0.32 0.81 -9.61
N THR A 167 -0.53 1.32 -10.50
CA THR A 167 -0.37 1.23 -11.95
C THR A 167 -0.45 2.59 -12.66
N GLY A 168 -0.52 3.68 -11.91
CA GLY A 168 -0.75 5.03 -12.46
C GLY A 168 0.34 5.54 -13.41
N ASN A 169 1.55 5.00 -13.32
CA ASN A 169 2.71 5.39 -14.15
C ASN A 169 3.03 4.37 -15.27
N LEU A 170 2.12 3.42 -15.54
CA LEU A 170 2.34 2.33 -16.48
C LEU A 170 1.36 2.42 -17.65
N ASP A 171 1.76 1.89 -18.81
CA ASP A 171 0.84 1.67 -19.92
C ASP A 171 -0.22 0.63 -19.56
N GLU A 172 -1.32 0.60 -20.33
CA GLU A 172 -2.50 -0.22 -20.01
C GLU A 172 -2.19 -1.72 -19.97
N SER A 173 -1.39 -2.23 -20.90
CA SER A 173 -1.04 -3.65 -20.97
C SER A 173 -0.18 -4.08 -19.80
N THR A 174 0.84 -3.30 -19.47
CA THR A 174 1.70 -3.51 -18.31
C THR A 174 0.93 -3.38 -17.00
N SER A 175 0.02 -2.40 -16.90
CA SER A 175 -0.87 -2.20 -15.74
C SER A 175 -1.70 -3.43 -15.44
N SER A 176 -2.33 -4.00 -16.47
CA SER A 176 -3.17 -5.21 -16.32
C SER A 176 -2.35 -6.42 -15.83
N ALA A 177 -1.16 -6.63 -16.40
CA ALA A 177 -0.29 -7.74 -16.01
C ALA A 177 0.24 -7.59 -14.57
N VAL A 178 0.70 -6.40 -14.20
CA VAL A 178 1.20 -6.11 -12.84
C VAL A 178 0.09 -6.27 -11.80
N LEU A 179 -1.11 -5.76 -12.11
CA LEU A 179 -2.26 -5.87 -11.22
C LEU A 179 -2.67 -7.33 -11.00
N THR A 180 -2.76 -8.11 -12.08
CA THR A 180 -3.15 -9.53 -12.00
C THR A 180 -2.16 -10.30 -11.13
N ALA A 181 -0.85 -10.11 -11.34
CA ALA A 181 0.17 -10.73 -10.51
C ALA A 181 0.09 -10.30 -9.04
N MET A 182 -0.15 -9.01 -8.76
CA MET A 182 -0.32 -8.49 -7.40
C MET A 182 -1.53 -9.14 -6.71
N LEU A 183 -2.68 -9.22 -7.38
CA LEU A 183 -3.90 -9.82 -6.80
C LEU A 183 -3.75 -11.32 -6.55
N ASP A 184 -3.11 -12.06 -7.46
CA ASP A 184 -2.80 -13.47 -7.26
C ASP A 184 -1.93 -13.67 -6.02
N LEU A 185 -0.87 -12.88 -5.87
CA LEU A 185 0.02 -12.96 -4.71
C LEU A 185 -0.68 -12.56 -3.41
N VAL A 186 -1.55 -11.54 -3.42
CA VAL A 186 -2.37 -11.16 -2.27
C VAL A 186 -3.30 -12.30 -1.88
N GLY A 187 -3.99 -12.92 -2.83
CA GLY A 187 -4.84 -14.08 -2.58
C GLY A 187 -4.07 -15.28 -1.99
N ARG A 188 -2.87 -15.56 -2.50
CA ARG A 188 -2.01 -16.65 -1.99
C ARG A 188 -1.45 -16.38 -0.60
N THR A 189 -1.14 -15.13 -0.27
CA THR A 189 -0.59 -14.76 1.05
C THR A 189 -1.67 -14.56 2.11
N GLY A 190 -2.92 -14.37 1.71
CA GLY A 190 -4.04 -14.07 2.62
C GLY A 190 -3.98 -12.67 3.21
N ALA A 191 -3.14 -11.78 2.67
CA ALA A 191 -3.09 -10.38 3.08
C ALA A 191 -4.39 -9.66 2.71
N ALA A 192 -4.86 -8.74 3.56
CA ALA A 192 -5.86 -7.78 3.13
C ALA A 192 -5.22 -6.72 2.24
N LEU A 193 -5.96 -6.21 1.26
CA LEU A 193 -5.47 -5.20 0.32
C LEU A 193 -6.38 -4.00 0.29
N MET A 194 -5.84 -2.80 0.50
CA MET A 194 -6.51 -1.54 0.16
C MET A 194 -5.75 -0.85 -0.97
N VAL A 195 -6.44 -0.62 -2.09
CA VAL A 195 -5.89 0.11 -3.24
C VAL A 195 -6.58 1.45 -3.36
N VAL A 196 -5.78 2.51 -3.43
CA VAL A 196 -6.22 3.83 -3.87
C VAL A 196 -6.06 3.90 -5.39
N THR A 197 -7.10 4.24 -6.11
CA THR A 197 -7.04 4.33 -7.57
C THR A 197 -8.12 5.21 -8.18
N HIS A 198 -7.84 5.73 -9.37
CA HIS A 198 -8.83 6.32 -10.27
C HIS A 198 -9.24 5.36 -11.40
N SER A 199 -8.60 4.19 -11.52
CA SER A 199 -8.93 3.18 -12.53
C SER A 199 -10.18 2.39 -12.15
N ALA A 200 -11.23 2.52 -12.96
CA ALA A 200 -12.46 1.76 -12.78
C ALA A 200 -12.23 0.25 -12.97
N SER A 201 -11.42 -0.13 -13.97
CA SER A 201 -11.11 -1.53 -14.28
C SER A 201 -10.34 -2.22 -13.15
N LEU A 202 -9.49 -1.48 -12.43
CA LEU A 202 -8.82 -1.97 -11.23
C LEU A 202 -9.82 -2.15 -10.09
N ALA A 203 -10.66 -1.14 -9.86
CA ALA A 203 -11.65 -1.17 -8.79
C ALA A 203 -12.67 -2.32 -8.96
N GLU A 204 -13.02 -2.68 -10.21
CA GLU A 204 -13.94 -3.78 -10.50
C GLU A 204 -13.42 -5.16 -10.08
N LYS A 205 -12.12 -5.33 -9.95
CA LYS A 205 -11.48 -6.59 -9.53
C LYS A 205 -11.42 -6.77 -8.00
N MET A 206 -11.84 -5.77 -7.22
CA MET A 206 -11.82 -5.81 -5.76
C MET A 206 -13.16 -6.30 -5.18
N ASP A 207 -13.12 -6.93 -4.01
CA ASP A 207 -14.32 -7.41 -3.30
C ASP A 207 -15.26 -6.25 -2.93
N ARG A 208 -14.68 -5.10 -2.55
CA ARG A 208 -15.42 -3.89 -2.18
C ARG A 208 -14.88 -2.66 -2.86
N ARG A 209 -15.79 -1.74 -3.13
CA ARG A 209 -15.48 -0.40 -3.66
C ARG A 209 -16.13 0.64 -2.79
N VAL A 210 -15.37 1.66 -2.44
CA VAL A 210 -15.85 2.81 -1.66
C VAL A 210 -15.39 4.09 -2.36
N ARG A 211 -16.27 5.05 -2.47
CA ARG A 211 -15.96 6.33 -3.13
C ARG A 211 -15.73 7.42 -2.09
N LEU A 212 -14.61 8.12 -2.21
CA LEU A 212 -14.30 9.32 -1.44
C LEU A 212 -14.59 10.56 -2.29
N LYS A 213 -15.42 11.47 -1.78
CA LYS A 213 -15.74 12.74 -2.42
C LYS A 213 -15.83 13.86 -1.38
N GLY A 214 -15.06 14.94 -1.57
CA GLY A 214 -15.06 16.08 -0.67
C GLY A 214 -14.74 15.72 0.79
N GLY A 215 -13.88 14.73 1.02
CA GLY A 215 -13.46 14.31 2.36
C GLY A 215 -14.43 13.36 3.09
N VAL A 216 -15.51 12.89 2.44
CA VAL A 216 -16.47 11.94 3.01
C VAL A 216 -16.60 10.70 2.12
N LEU A 217 -16.93 9.55 2.72
CA LEU A 217 -17.24 8.32 1.99
C LEU A 217 -18.72 8.31 1.56
N LEU A 218 -18.97 7.79 0.34
CA LEU A 218 -20.28 7.64 -0.27
C LEU A 218 -20.64 6.16 -0.44
#